data_55b9ecbc6eb6dec83cf6617c3b23676b
#
_entry.id   55b9ecbc6eb6dec83cf6617c3b23676b
#
_cell.length_a   1.000
_cell.length_b   1.000
_cell.length_c   1.000
_cell.angle_alpha   90.00
_cell.angle_beta   90.00
_cell.angle_gamma   90.00
#
_symmetry.space_group_name_H-M   'P 1'
#
loop_
_entity.id
_entity.type
_entity.pdbx_description
1 polymer ?
#
loop_
_entity_poly.entity_id
_entity_poly.type
_entity_poly.pdbx_seq_one_letter_code
_entity_poly.pdbx_strand_id
1 'polypeptide(L)'
;VTSGFTLARKSFPAATAAGKIALMCGRYASFLPAEAVARLFAAIGPLPNAAASWNVAPTQNAMAVRRHPESGERRLDLLSWGLVPHFTKDLKAARRPINARAETVATSGMFRGALAARRCLVPADAFYEWRVADGDKQPFAIARRDGQPMAFAGLWEGWRSPEGEVLRSFVIVTTTANTTLRSLHERMPVVLEPTDWPGWLGEAPVDPLTLLRQAADDVLHVWPVGRRVGNVRNNDATLLAPL
;
A
#
# COMPACT_ATOMS: atom_id res chain seq x y z
N VAL A 1 2.92 54.87 -15.12
CA VAL A 1 2.99 54.48 -13.71
C VAL A 1 2.65 53.01 -13.63
N THR A 2 3.65 52.16 -13.72
CA THR A 2 3.54 50.70 -13.63
C THR A 2 3.90 50.26 -12.21
N SER A 3 2.90 49.83 -11.46
CA SER A 3 3.08 49.28 -10.11
C SER A 3 3.41 47.77 -10.20
N GLY A 4 4.65 47.42 -9.90
CA GLY A 4 5.12 46.03 -9.80
C GLY A 4 4.72 45.43 -8.45
N PHE A 5 3.95 44.34 -8.47
CA PHE A 5 3.71 43.52 -7.30
C PHE A 5 4.82 42.47 -7.17
N THR A 6 5.68 42.63 -6.20
CA THR A 6 6.71 41.64 -5.82
C THR A 6 6.08 40.62 -4.85
N LEU A 7 5.87 39.38 -5.30
CA LEU A 7 5.49 38.29 -4.44
C LEU A 7 6.69 37.83 -3.59
N ALA A 8 6.64 38.13 -2.30
CA ALA A 8 7.61 37.66 -1.32
C ALA A 8 7.49 36.12 -1.16
N ARG A 9 8.55 35.40 -1.54
CA ARG A 9 8.72 33.99 -1.20
C ARG A 9 8.95 33.84 0.30
N LYS A 10 7.97 33.34 1.02
CA LYS A 10 8.17 32.89 2.42
C LYS A 10 8.95 31.56 2.39
N SER A 11 10.21 31.62 2.81
CA SER A 11 11.02 30.44 3.12
C SER A 11 10.52 29.82 4.42
N PHE A 12 10.12 28.55 4.38
CA PHE A 12 9.76 27.79 5.57
C PHE A 12 11.02 27.15 6.18
N PRO A 13 11.19 27.21 7.51
CA PRO A 13 12.32 26.56 8.17
C PRO A 13 12.17 25.04 8.14
N ALA A 14 13.29 24.35 7.94
CA ALA A 14 13.39 22.89 8.05
C ALA A 14 13.10 22.47 9.50
N ALA A 15 12.06 21.68 9.71
CA ALA A 15 11.73 21.13 11.00
C ALA A 15 12.63 19.92 11.30
N THR A 16 13.60 20.11 12.19
CA THR A 16 14.27 19.03 12.93
C THR A 16 13.42 18.69 14.16
N ALA A 17 12.75 17.55 14.14
CA ALA A 17 12.17 16.96 15.34
C ALA A 17 12.34 15.45 15.28
N ALA A 18 13.16 14.89 16.17
CA ALA A 18 13.12 13.50 16.57
C ALA A 18 11.76 13.22 17.22
N GLY A 19 10.84 12.59 16.51
CA GLY A 19 9.50 12.31 17.00
C GLY A 19 8.88 11.14 16.27
N LYS A 20 8.50 10.11 17.02
CA LYS A 20 7.62 8.98 16.70
C LYS A 20 7.53 8.65 15.20
N ILE A 21 8.06 7.50 14.80
CA ILE A 21 7.89 6.95 13.45
C ILE A 21 6.39 6.97 13.16
N ALA A 22 5.94 7.95 12.38
CA ALA A 22 4.58 7.97 11.87
C ALA A 22 4.41 6.68 11.04
N LEU A 23 3.43 5.86 11.40
CA LEU A 23 3.08 4.68 10.63
C LEU A 23 2.62 5.17 9.26
N MET A 24 3.44 4.89 8.27
CA MET A 24 3.28 5.25 6.89
C MET A 24 2.26 4.35 6.21
N CYS A 25 1.46 4.92 5.27
CA CYS A 25 0.50 4.18 4.46
C CYS A 25 -0.24 3.11 5.28
N GLY A 26 -0.80 3.53 6.42
CA GLY A 26 -1.49 2.65 7.37
C GLY A 26 -2.98 2.51 7.08
N ARG A 27 -3.48 3.07 5.98
CA ARG A 27 -4.89 3.01 5.56
C ARG A 27 -5.03 3.09 4.06
N TYR A 28 -5.93 2.30 3.51
CA TYR A 28 -6.33 2.41 2.11
C TYR A 28 -7.78 1.98 1.90
N ALA A 29 -8.35 2.32 0.76
CA ALA A 29 -9.65 1.88 0.32
C ALA A 29 -9.49 0.79 -0.75
N SER A 30 -10.31 -0.26 -0.66
CA SER A 30 -10.43 -1.34 -1.64
C SER A 30 -11.91 -1.73 -1.70
N PHE A 31 -12.65 -1.05 -2.57
CA PHE A 31 -14.12 -1.19 -2.61
C PHE A 31 -14.62 -1.79 -3.92
N LEU A 32 -13.76 -2.01 -4.90
CA LEU A 32 -14.14 -2.74 -6.10
C LEU A 32 -14.56 -4.18 -5.74
N PRO A 33 -15.63 -4.72 -6.35
CA PRO A 33 -16.03 -6.11 -6.19
C PRO A 33 -14.92 -7.09 -6.62
N ALA A 34 -14.84 -8.25 -5.97
CA ALA A 34 -13.83 -9.27 -6.27
C ALA A 34 -13.81 -9.68 -7.75
N GLU A 35 -14.98 -9.73 -8.40
CA GLU A 35 -15.12 -10.05 -9.82
C GLU A 35 -14.47 -8.96 -10.71
N ALA A 36 -14.61 -7.72 -10.35
CA ALA A 36 -14.00 -6.60 -11.09
C ALA A 36 -12.47 -6.62 -10.93
N VAL A 37 -11.99 -6.84 -9.69
CA VAL A 37 -10.57 -7.00 -9.40
C VAL A 37 -9.99 -8.20 -10.14
N ALA A 38 -10.66 -9.36 -10.11
CA ALA A 38 -10.17 -10.54 -10.81
C ALA A 38 -10.05 -10.32 -12.32
N ARG A 39 -11.04 -9.67 -12.96
CA ARG A 39 -10.97 -9.33 -14.39
C ARG A 39 -9.80 -8.39 -14.68
N LEU A 40 -9.66 -7.32 -13.89
CA LEU A 40 -8.61 -6.32 -14.10
C LEU A 40 -7.21 -6.93 -14.02
N PHE A 41 -6.98 -7.78 -13.03
CA PHE A 41 -5.68 -8.39 -12.79
C PHE A 41 -5.48 -9.74 -13.47
N ALA A 42 -6.43 -10.18 -14.30
CA ALA A 42 -6.45 -11.50 -14.95
C ALA A 42 -6.24 -12.65 -13.94
N ALA A 43 -6.86 -12.55 -12.77
CA ALA A 43 -6.88 -13.62 -11.78
C ALA A 43 -8.02 -14.58 -12.05
N ILE A 44 -7.76 -15.87 -11.90
CA ILE A 44 -8.71 -16.95 -12.17
C ILE A 44 -8.96 -17.83 -10.95
N GLY A 45 -9.99 -18.66 -11.01
CA GLY A 45 -10.38 -19.60 -9.94
C GLY A 45 -11.41 -19.02 -8.99
N PRO A 46 -11.61 -19.66 -7.82
CA PRO A 46 -12.59 -19.22 -6.84
C PRO A 46 -12.31 -17.80 -6.35
N LEU A 47 -13.34 -16.98 -6.28
CA LEU A 47 -13.23 -15.61 -5.78
C LEU A 47 -13.46 -15.58 -4.27
N PRO A 48 -12.72 -14.73 -3.54
CA PRO A 48 -12.93 -14.56 -2.12
C PRO A 48 -14.23 -13.77 -1.86
N ASN A 49 -14.93 -14.09 -0.79
CA ASN A 49 -16.02 -13.26 -0.29
C ASN A 49 -15.41 -12.02 0.42
N ALA A 50 -15.17 -10.97 -0.35
CA ALA A 50 -14.58 -9.72 0.10
C ALA A 50 -15.63 -8.61 0.11
N ALA A 51 -15.91 -8.05 1.29
CA ALA A 51 -16.75 -6.87 1.38
C ALA A 51 -15.96 -5.62 0.90
N ALA A 52 -16.67 -4.70 0.27
CA ALA A 52 -16.11 -3.38 -0.05
C ALA A 52 -15.61 -2.68 1.21
N SER A 53 -14.44 -2.09 1.16
CA SER A 53 -13.88 -1.33 2.28
C SER A 53 -13.30 0.00 1.82
N TRP A 54 -13.79 1.07 2.41
CA TRP A 54 -13.26 2.43 2.25
C TRP A 54 -12.20 2.79 3.29
N ASN A 55 -11.87 1.83 4.19
CA ASN A 55 -10.97 2.10 5.32
C ASN A 55 -10.24 0.84 5.80
N VAL A 56 -9.58 0.13 4.91
CA VAL A 56 -8.76 -1.03 5.26
C VAL A 56 -7.64 -0.61 6.21
N ALA A 57 -7.56 -1.29 7.35
CA ALA A 57 -6.59 -1.02 8.41
C ALA A 57 -5.69 -2.25 8.67
N PRO A 58 -4.53 -2.05 9.29
CA PRO A 58 -3.64 -3.14 9.71
C PRO A 58 -4.41 -4.25 10.46
N THR A 59 -3.99 -5.49 10.26
CA THR A 59 -4.56 -6.74 10.76
C THR A 59 -5.87 -7.20 10.11
N GLN A 60 -6.53 -6.36 9.33
CA GLN A 60 -7.70 -6.76 8.56
C GLN A 60 -7.30 -7.60 7.35
N ASN A 61 -8.22 -8.46 6.91
CA ASN A 61 -8.07 -9.19 5.65
C ASN A 61 -8.42 -8.28 4.49
N ALA A 62 -7.61 -8.35 3.44
CA ALA A 62 -7.82 -7.60 2.21
C ALA A 62 -7.40 -8.42 1.00
N MET A 63 -7.91 -8.02 -0.17
CA MET A 63 -7.61 -8.68 -1.44
C MET A 63 -6.15 -8.52 -1.82
N ALA A 64 -5.55 -9.61 -2.28
CA ALA A 64 -4.23 -9.64 -2.89
C ALA A 64 -4.22 -10.59 -4.08
N VAL A 65 -3.62 -10.14 -5.18
CA VAL A 65 -3.38 -10.98 -6.36
C VAL A 65 -1.99 -11.57 -6.25
N ARG A 66 -1.89 -12.87 -6.24
CA ARG A 66 -0.62 -13.59 -6.17
C ARG A 66 -0.55 -14.70 -7.21
N ARG A 67 0.65 -15.08 -7.59
CA ARG A 67 0.87 -16.25 -8.41
C ARG A 67 0.72 -17.52 -7.57
N HIS A 68 -0.10 -18.47 -8.04
CA HIS A 68 -0.24 -19.77 -7.40
C HIS A 68 1.06 -20.57 -7.58
N PRO A 69 1.62 -21.15 -6.50
CA PRO A 69 2.95 -21.76 -6.59
C PRO A 69 3.03 -22.99 -7.51
N GLU A 70 1.94 -23.73 -7.64
CA GLU A 70 1.90 -24.96 -8.44
C GLU A 70 1.43 -24.70 -9.89
N SER A 71 0.31 -23.98 -10.07
CA SER A 71 -0.25 -23.76 -11.41
C SER A 71 0.38 -22.58 -12.14
N GLY A 72 1.07 -21.69 -11.43
CA GLY A 72 1.61 -20.46 -11.99
C GLY A 72 0.58 -19.38 -12.32
N GLU A 73 -0.70 -19.66 -12.15
CA GLU A 73 -1.81 -18.76 -12.45
C GLU A 73 -1.96 -17.67 -11.39
N ARG A 74 -2.52 -16.54 -11.79
CA ARG A 74 -2.90 -15.49 -10.85
C ARG A 74 -4.15 -15.91 -10.10
N ARG A 75 -4.12 -15.77 -8.78
CA ARG A 75 -5.23 -16.02 -7.87
C ARG A 75 -5.52 -14.76 -7.06
N LEU A 76 -6.80 -14.51 -6.84
CA LEU A 76 -7.27 -13.46 -5.92
C LEU A 76 -7.62 -14.09 -4.59
N ASP A 77 -6.90 -13.71 -3.55
CA ASP A 77 -7.06 -14.26 -2.19
C ASP A 77 -7.29 -13.14 -1.17
N LEU A 78 -7.85 -13.49 -0.01
CA LEU A 78 -7.85 -12.63 1.17
C LEU A 78 -6.65 -12.96 2.05
N LEU A 79 -5.80 -11.96 2.30
CA LEU A 79 -4.64 -12.06 3.17
C LEU A 79 -4.73 -11.01 4.28
N SER A 80 -4.21 -11.33 5.46
CA SER A 80 -4.15 -10.39 6.58
C SER A 80 -3.05 -9.35 6.37
N TRP A 81 -3.37 -8.06 6.49
CA TRP A 81 -2.39 -6.99 6.37
C TRP A 81 -1.54 -6.85 7.64
N GLY A 82 -0.28 -7.11 7.52
CA GLY A 82 0.70 -7.20 8.60
C GLY A 82 1.39 -8.57 8.53
N LEU A 83 2.54 -8.59 7.85
CA LEU A 83 3.25 -9.82 7.49
C LEU A 83 3.71 -10.57 8.73
N VAL A 84 3.40 -11.87 8.78
CA VAL A 84 3.90 -12.81 9.76
C VAL A 84 4.89 -13.73 9.06
N PRO A 85 6.19 -13.64 9.35
CA PRO A 85 7.18 -14.51 8.75
C PRO A 85 6.91 -15.99 9.06
N HIS A 86 7.17 -16.88 8.12
CA HIS A 86 6.95 -18.33 8.28
C HIS A 86 7.72 -18.95 9.46
N PHE A 87 8.85 -18.35 9.86
CA PHE A 87 9.69 -18.79 10.98
C PHE A 87 9.24 -18.24 12.35
N THR A 88 8.12 -17.50 12.42
CA THR A 88 7.57 -16.98 13.68
C THR A 88 7.20 -18.12 14.63
N LYS A 89 7.73 -18.10 15.85
CA LYS A 89 7.45 -19.12 16.86
C LYS A 89 6.17 -18.84 17.65
N ASP A 90 5.94 -17.57 17.98
CA ASP A 90 4.76 -17.12 18.73
C ASP A 90 4.08 -15.97 17.99
N LEU A 91 2.84 -16.20 17.55
CA LEU A 91 2.04 -15.21 16.84
C LEU A 91 1.69 -14.01 17.71
N LYS A 92 1.51 -14.19 19.03
CA LYS A 92 1.15 -13.11 19.96
C LYS A 92 2.30 -12.13 20.17
N ALA A 93 3.52 -12.61 20.14
CA ALA A 93 4.74 -11.81 20.26
C ALA A 93 5.28 -11.35 18.90
N ALA A 94 4.67 -11.77 17.79
CA ALA A 94 5.16 -11.48 16.45
C ALA A 94 5.06 -9.98 16.12
N ARG A 95 6.19 -9.42 15.64
CA ARG A 95 6.12 -8.15 14.92
C ARG A 95 5.40 -8.38 13.60
N ARG A 96 4.37 -7.59 13.32
CA ARG A 96 3.57 -7.68 12.11
C ARG A 96 3.72 -6.41 11.28
N PRO A 97 4.87 -6.23 10.59
CA PRO A 97 5.09 -5.03 9.79
C PRO A 97 4.05 -4.93 8.68
N ILE A 98 3.49 -3.74 8.52
CA ILE A 98 2.53 -3.42 7.46
C ILE A 98 3.22 -2.88 6.22
N ASN A 99 4.46 -2.38 6.36
CA ASN A 99 5.27 -1.84 5.28
C ASN A 99 6.69 -2.42 5.29
N ALA A 100 7.25 -2.62 4.09
CA ALA A 100 8.64 -2.96 3.85
C ALA A 100 9.29 -1.85 3.00
N ARG A 101 10.51 -1.43 3.34
CA ARG A 101 11.22 -0.39 2.58
C ARG A 101 11.91 -0.98 1.37
N ALA A 102 11.71 -0.41 0.19
CA ALA A 102 12.35 -0.82 -1.06
C ALA A 102 13.89 -0.89 -0.94
N GLU A 103 14.48 0.06 -0.22
CA GLU A 103 15.92 0.20 -0.05
C GLU A 103 16.57 -0.94 0.74
N THR A 104 15.80 -1.63 1.58
CA THR A 104 16.33 -2.69 2.46
C THR A 104 15.62 -4.04 2.29
N VAL A 105 14.60 -4.13 1.45
CA VAL A 105 13.77 -5.33 1.31
C VAL A 105 14.57 -6.56 0.87
N ALA A 106 15.57 -6.38 0.01
CA ALA A 106 16.42 -7.46 -0.51
C ALA A 106 17.41 -8.02 0.53
N THR A 107 17.84 -7.19 1.49
CA THR A 107 18.82 -7.58 2.51
C THR A 107 18.18 -7.96 3.85
N SER A 108 16.94 -7.56 4.07
CA SER A 108 16.20 -7.86 5.30
C SER A 108 15.94 -9.36 5.45
N GLY A 109 16.38 -9.94 6.57
CA GLY A 109 16.06 -11.33 6.92
C GLY A 109 14.55 -11.63 6.97
N MET A 110 13.73 -10.62 7.20
CA MET A 110 12.27 -10.74 7.27
C MET A 110 11.63 -10.80 5.88
N PHE A 111 12.18 -10.09 4.88
CA PHE A 111 11.50 -9.87 3.60
C PHE A 111 12.19 -10.52 2.40
N ARG A 112 13.52 -10.78 2.46
CA ARG A 112 14.30 -11.29 1.32
C ARG A 112 13.74 -12.59 0.72
N GLY A 113 13.26 -13.50 1.57
CA GLY A 113 12.67 -14.77 1.11
C GLY A 113 11.31 -14.56 0.42
N ALA A 114 10.50 -13.64 0.94
CA ALA A 114 9.23 -13.27 0.31
C ALA A 114 9.46 -12.49 -1.01
N LEU A 115 10.44 -11.60 -1.05
CA LEU A 115 10.83 -10.90 -2.28
C LEU A 115 11.25 -11.87 -3.39
N ALA A 116 12.00 -12.91 -3.05
CA ALA A 116 12.46 -13.90 -4.04
C ALA A 116 11.31 -14.72 -4.65
N ALA A 117 10.31 -15.13 -3.84
CA ALA A 117 9.35 -16.16 -4.26
C ALA A 117 7.87 -15.84 -4.01
N ARG A 118 7.55 -14.85 -3.18
CA ARG A 118 6.18 -14.59 -2.70
C ARG A 118 5.80 -13.11 -2.83
N ARG A 119 5.82 -12.62 -4.07
CA ARG A 119 5.35 -11.28 -4.44
C ARG A 119 3.86 -11.33 -4.73
N CYS A 120 3.16 -10.23 -4.45
CA CYS A 120 1.75 -10.06 -4.75
C CYS A 120 1.46 -8.62 -5.18
N LEU A 121 0.30 -8.41 -5.81
CA LEU A 121 -0.26 -7.09 -6.05
C LEU A 121 -1.37 -6.85 -5.02
N VAL A 122 -1.38 -5.69 -4.40
CA VAL A 122 -2.43 -5.29 -3.47
C VAL A 122 -3.32 -4.25 -4.16
N PRO A 123 -4.55 -4.63 -4.57
CA PRO A 123 -5.48 -3.70 -5.21
C PRO A 123 -5.94 -2.62 -4.23
N ALA A 124 -5.90 -1.36 -4.66
CA ALA A 124 -6.36 -0.23 -3.87
C ALA A 124 -7.00 0.83 -4.75
N ASP A 125 -8.18 1.30 -4.36
CA ASP A 125 -8.89 2.38 -5.07
C ASP A 125 -8.38 3.76 -4.65
N ALA A 126 -7.99 3.90 -3.37
CA ALA A 126 -7.34 5.07 -2.81
C ALA A 126 -6.49 4.68 -1.60
N PHE A 127 -5.56 5.52 -1.17
CA PHE A 127 -4.93 5.39 0.13
C PHE A 127 -4.94 6.72 0.88
N TYR A 128 -4.66 6.68 2.18
CA TYR A 128 -4.73 7.85 3.02
C TYR A 128 -3.38 8.12 3.66
N GLU A 129 -3.04 9.42 3.70
CA GLU A 129 -1.90 9.96 4.44
C GLU A 129 -2.31 11.17 5.25
N TRP A 130 -1.55 11.46 6.29
CA TRP A 130 -1.85 12.54 7.23
C TRP A 130 -0.74 13.59 7.19
N ARG A 131 -1.10 14.80 6.83
CA ARG A 131 -0.21 15.93 7.04
C ARG A 131 -0.34 16.39 8.49
N VAL A 132 0.79 16.47 9.16
CA VAL A 132 0.88 17.04 10.52
C VAL A 132 1.40 18.47 10.39
N ALA A 133 0.60 19.45 10.82
CA ALA A 133 0.98 20.86 10.87
C ALA A 133 0.41 21.47 12.16
N ASP A 134 1.24 22.17 12.92
CA ASP A 134 0.86 22.88 14.15
C ASP A 134 0.13 21.99 15.19
N GLY A 135 0.52 20.71 15.27
CA GLY A 135 -0.11 19.73 16.17
C GLY A 135 -1.42 19.13 15.64
N ASP A 136 -1.93 19.60 14.52
CA ASP A 136 -3.12 19.09 13.87
C ASP A 136 -2.79 18.00 12.81
N LYS A 137 -3.69 17.03 12.66
CA LYS A 137 -3.56 15.94 11.69
C LYS A 137 -4.69 16.02 10.68
N GLN A 138 -4.38 16.56 9.51
CA GLN A 138 -5.31 16.60 8.39
C GLN A 138 -5.11 15.39 7.50
N PRO A 139 -6.11 14.50 7.34
CA PRO A 139 -6.04 13.38 6.40
C PRO A 139 -6.25 13.85 4.96
N PHE A 140 -5.57 13.20 4.05
CA PHE A 140 -5.69 13.34 2.60
C PHE A 140 -5.96 11.98 1.99
N ALA A 141 -6.80 11.92 0.99
CA ALA A 141 -6.93 10.77 0.11
C ALA A 141 -6.05 10.96 -1.13
N ILE A 142 -5.51 9.85 -1.60
CA ILE A 142 -4.64 9.78 -2.77
C ILE A 142 -5.17 8.66 -3.68
N ALA A 143 -5.40 8.96 -4.96
CA ALA A 143 -5.84 8.00 -5.97
C ALA A 143 -5.20 8.28 -7.33
N ARG A 144 -5.38 7.39 -8.28
CA ARG A 144 -4.96 7.62 -9.67
C ARG A 144 -5.83 8.69 -10.34
N ARG A 145 -5.20 9.55 -11.13
CA ARG A 145 -5.91 10.61 -11.90
C ARG A 145 -6.82 10.04 -12.98
N ASP A 146 -6.49 8.86 -13.51
CA ASP A 146 -7.26 8.19 -14.55
C ASP A 146 -8.48 7.43 -14.01
N GLY A 147 -8.69 7.45 -12.67
CA GLY A 147 -9.80 6.76 -12.01
C GLY A 147 -9.65 5.24 -11.95
N GLN A 148 -8.54 4.67 -12.44
CA GLN A 148 -8.27 3.24 -12.32
C GLN A 148 -7.75 2.90 -10.92
N PRO A 149 -7.98 1.69 -10.41
CA PRO A 149 -7.39 1.26 -9.16
C PRO A 149 -5.87 1.12 -9.27
N MET A 150 -5.20 1.31 -8.16
CA MET A 150 -3.76 1.09 -8.01
C MET A 150 -3.46 -0.38 -7.75
N ALA A 151 -2.25 -0.80 -8.13
CA ALA A 151 -1.64 -2.06 -7.71
C ALA A 151 -0.41 -1.74 -6.85
N PHE A 152 -0.50 -1.92 -5.54
CA PHE A 152 0.70 -1.78 -4.71
C PHE A 152 1.57 -3.02 -4.81
N ALA A 153 2.89 -2.83 -4.90
CA ALA A 153 3.84 -3.91 -4.73
C ALA A 153 3.73 -4.48 -3.32
N GLY A 154 3.40 -5.75 -3.22
CA GLY A 154 3.24 -6.46 -1.95
C GLY A 154 4.14 -7.69 -1.88
N LEU A 155 4.46 -8.09 -0.65
CA LEU A 155 5.08 -9.38 -0.35
C LEU A 155 4.15 -10.14 0.59
N TRP A 156 4.08 -11.46 0.43
CA TRP A 156 3.22 -12.27 1.28
C TRP A 156 3.97 -13.44 1.92
N GLU A 157 3.42 -13.94 3.01
CA GLU A 157 3.93 -15.12 3.73
C GLU A 157 2.78 -16.02 4.16
N GLY A 158 3.10 -17.31 4.27
CA GLY A 158 2.24 -18.31 4.90
C GLY A 158 2.89 -18.79 6.18
N TRP A 159 2.35 -18.40 7.31
CA TRP A 159 2.72 -18.94 8.61
C TRP A 159 1.80 -20.09 8.98
N ARG A 160 2.38 -21.17 9.53
CA ARG A 160 1.62 -22.33 10.01
C ARG A 160 1.67 -22.39 11.53
N SER A 161 0.49 -22.48 12.15
CA SER A 161 0.40 -22.68 13.61
C SER A 161 0.85 -24.10 14.01
N PRO A 162 1.16 -24.32 15.30
CA PRO A 162 1.43 -25.68 15.82
C PRO A 162 0.26 -26.64 15.54
N GLU A 163 -0.98 -26.14 15.52
CA GLU A 163 -2.21 -26.91 15.27
C GLU A 163 -2.45 -27.17 13.76
N GLY A 164 -1.59 -26.61 12.90
CA GLY A 164 -1.65 -26.82 11.45
C GLY A 164 -2.43 -25.75 10.66
N GLU A 165 -3.03 -24.76 11.32
CA GLU A 165 -3.71 -23.66 10.65
C GLU A 165 -2.74 -22.78 9.88
N VAL A 166 -3.16 -22.31 8.70
CA VAL A 166 -2.32 -21.46 7.84
C VAL A 166 -2.84 -20.02 7.83
N LEU A 167 -2.07 -19.11 8.40
CA LEU A 167 -2.29 -17.67 8.27
C LEU A 167 -1.49 -17.13 7.07
N ARG A 168 -2.20 -16.66 6.04
CA ARG A 168 -1.57 -15.91 4.95
C ARG A 168 -1.65 -14.42 5.25
N SER A 169 -0.51 -13.74 5.15
CA SER A 169 -0.39 -12.32 5.47
C SER A 169 0.48 -11.61 4.46
N PHE A 170 0.32 -10.28 4.36
CA PHE A 170 1.09 -9.47 3.41
C PHE A 170 1.61 -8.17 4.03
N VAL A 171 2.55 -7.58 3.33
CA VAL A 171 3.14 -6.27 3.60
C VAL A 171 3.18 -5.45 2.31
N ILE A 172 3.00 -4.15 2.39
CA ILE A 172 3.12 -3.24 1.23
C ILE A 172 4.56 -2.72 1.15
N VAL A 173 5.16 -2.80 -0.04
CA VAL A 173 6.48 -2.20 -0.27
C VAL A 173 6.33 -0.71 -0.48
N THR A 174 7.21 0.06 0.17
CA THR A 174 7.21 1.52 0.11
C THR A 174 8.55 2.03 -0.36
N THR A 175 8.54 3.17 -1.05
CA THR A 175 9.71 3.90 -1.54
C THR A 175 9.66 5.36 -1.09
N THR A 176 10.67 6.15 -1.39
CA THR A 176 10.64 7.61 -1.18
C THR A 176 9.48 8.24 -1.94
N ALA A 177 8.86 9.26 -1.37
CA ALA A 177 7.74 9.96 -2.00
C ALA A 177 8.20 10.75 -3.24
N ASN A 178 7.38 10.74 -4.29
CA ASN A 178 7.53 11.61 -5.44
C ASN A 178 7.21 13.08 -5.07
N THR A 179 7.36 13.99 -6.03
CA THR A 179 7.15 15.44 -5.81
C THR A 179 5.74 15.75 -5.31
N THR A 180 4.73 15.05 -5.84
CA THR A 180 3.32 15.24 -5.49
C THR A 180 3.03 14.89 -4.03
N LEU A 181 3.64 13.84 -3.49
CA LEU A 181 3.34 13.34 -2.14
C LEU A 181 4.31 13.82 -1.06
N ARG A 182 5.47 14.33 -1.43
CA ARG A 182 6.52 14.73 -0.48
C ARG A 182 6.07 15.78 0.55
N SER A 183 5.11 16.62 0.19
CA SER A 183 4.52 17.61 1.11
C SER A 183 3.62 16.99 2.19
N LEU A 184 3.16 15.76 1.99
CA LEU A 184 2.34 15.01 2.95
C LEU A 184 3.17 14.07 3.80
N HIS A 185 4.04 13.28 3.13
CA HIS A 185 4.87 12.26 3.77
C HIS A 185 6.14 12.01 2.94
N GLU A 186 7.24 11.65 3.61
CA GLU A 186 8.53 11.35 2.93
C GLU A 186 8.51 10.06 2.12
N ARG A 187 7.50 9.22 2.29
CA ARG A 187 7.38 7.90 1.67
C ARG A 187 6.05 7.76 0.94
N MET A 188 5.99 6.78 0.02
CA MET A 188 4.77 6.36 -0.67
C MET A 188 4.79 4.85 -0.92
N PRO A 189 3.64 4.17 -1.10
CA PRO A 189 3.62 2.82 -1.61
C PRO A 189 4.22 2.77 -3.01
N VAL A 190 4.90 1.67 -3.34
CA VAL A 190 5.29 1.40 -4.73
C VAL A 190 4.02 1.05 -5.50
N VAL A 191 3.62 1.93 -6.43
CA VAL A 191 2.49 1.72 -7.33
C VAL A 191 3.03 1.16 -8.64
N LEU A 192 2.62 -0.06 -8.98
CA LEU A 192 3.05 -0.76 -10.19
C LEU A 192 2.07 -0.48 -11.34
N GLU A 193 2.62 -0.13 -12.49
CA GLU A 193 1.82 -0.01 -13.71
C GLU A 193 1.46 -1.40 -14.26
N PRO A 194 0.38 -1.53 -15.06
CA PRO A 194 -0.03 -2.83 -15.61
C PRO A 194 1.07 -3.59 -16.34
N THR A 195 1.98 -2.88 -17.00
CA THR A 195 3.16 -3.44 -17.69
C THR A 195 4.20 -4.05 -16.73
N ASP A 196 4.20 -3.63 -15.46
CA ASP A 196 5.12 -4.13 -14.44
C ASP A 196 4.61 -5.42 -13.75
N TRP A 197 3.31 -5.69 -13.80
CA TRP A 197 2.70 -6.79 -13.05
C TRP A 197 3.28 -8.16 -13.36
N PRO A 198 3.50 -8.56 -14.64
CA PRO A 198 4.13 -9.85 -14.94
C PRO A 198 5.53 -9.98 -14.36
N GLY A 199 6.35 -8.93 -14.48
CA GLY A 199 7.69 -8.89 -13.89
C GLY A 199 7.67 -8.99 -12.36
N TRP A 200 6.78 -8.23 -11.71
CA TRP A 200 6.62 -8.28 -10.26
C TRP A 200 6.16 -9.64 -9.76
N LEU A 201 5.18 -10.25 -10.41
CA LEU A 201 4.67 -11.58 -10.05
C LEU A 201 5.61 -12.73 -10.42
N GLY A 202 6.69 -12.48 -11.16
CA GLY A 202 7.65 -13.50 -11.62
C GLY A 202 7.14 -14.33 -12.80
N GLU A 203 6.28 -13.74 -13.61
CA GLU A 203 5.77 -14.31 -14.87
C GLU A 203 6.66 -13.94 -16.06
N ALA A 204 7.45 -12.88 -15.91
CA ALA A 204 8.45 -12.43 -16.86
C ALA A 204 9.83 -12.32 -16.20
N PRO A 205 10.95 -12.50 -16.95
CA PRO A 205 12.31 -12.49 -16.43
C PRO A 205 12.81 -11.05 -16.19
N VAL A 206 12.20 -10.37 -15.20
CA VAL A 206 12.54 -9.00 -14.81
C VAL A 206 13.08 -9.03 -13.38
N ASP A 207 14.15 -8.31 -13.11
CA ASP A 207 14.63 -8.10 -11.75
C ASP A 207 13.58 -7.28 -10.98
N PRO A 208 12.91 -7.83 -9.94
CA PRO A 208 11.87 -7.13 -9.21
C PRO A 208 12.37 -5.86 -8.51
N LEU A 209 13.67 -5.72 -8.24
CA LEU A 209 14.22 -4.52 -7.62
C LEU A 209 14.13 -3.29 -8.54
N THR A 210 14.20 -3.48 -9.85
CA THR A 210 14.04 -2.38 -10.83
C THR A 210 12.63 -1.80 -10.86
N LEU A 211 11.66 -2.53 -10.35
CA LEU A 211 10.25 -2.13 -10.28
C LEU A 211 9.92 -1.35 -9.00
N LEU A 212 10.83 -1.32 -8.02
CA LEU A 212 10.63 -0.64 -6.74
C LEU A 212 10.95 0.86 -6.83
N ARG A 213 10.20 1.57 -7.66
CA ARG A 213 10.38 2.99 -7.96
C ARG A 213 9.15 3.82 -7.55
N GLN A 214 9.33 5.12 -7.50
CA GLN A 214 8.25 6.08 -7.33
C GLN A 214 7.29 6.02 -8.53
N ALA A 215 5.99 6.22 -8.29
CA ALA A 215 5.07 6.57 -9.38
C ALA A 215 5.46 7.94 -9.96
N ALA A 216 5.22 8.14 -11.26
CA ALA A 216 5.41 9.45 -11.90
C ALA A 216 4.52 10.51 -11.22
N ASP A 217 4.96 11.76 -11.23
CA ASP A 217 4.30 12.86 -10.50
C ASP A 217 2.88 13.15 -10.97
N ASP A 218 2.57 12.82 -12.22
CA ASP A 218 1.27 13.03 -12.86
C ASP A 218 0.28 11.86 -12.70
N VAL A 219 0.73 10.71 -12.18
CA VAL A 219 -0.12 9.51 -12.01
C VAL A 219 -1.14 9.70 -10.89
N LEU A 220 -0.75 10.35 -9.79
CA LEU A 220 -1.56 10.46 -8.59
C LEU A 220 -2.13 11.88 -8.41
N HIS A 221 -3.30 11.95 -7.83
CA HIS A 221 -3.86 13.20 -7.31
C HIS A 221 -4.19 13.07 -5.82
N VAL A 222 -4.27 14.21 -5.14
CA VAL A 222 -4.35 14.32 -3.69
C VAL A 222 -5.42 15.33 -3.33
N TRP A 223 -6.29 14.99 -2.38
CA TRP A 223 -7.29 15.93 -1.86
C TRP A 223 -7.52 15.73 -0.37
N PRO A 224 -7.87 16.82 0.37
CA PRO A 224 -8.17 16.72 1.79
C PRO A 224 -9.52 16.02 1.99
N VAL A 225 -9.60 15.18 3.03
CA VAL A 225 -10.82 14.45 3.41
C VAL A 225 -11.14 14.65 4.89
N GLY A 226 -12.36 14.30 5.27
CA GLY A 226 -12.84 14.42 6.63
C GLY A 226 -12.07 13.54 7.62
N ARG A 227 -11.93 14.01 8.87
CA ARG A 227 -11.19 13.30 9.94
C ARG A 227 -11.79 11.96 10.35
N ARG A 228 -13.03 11.66 9.90
CA ARG A 228 -13.71 10.38 10.17
C ARG A 228 -12.88 9.17 9.75
N VAL A 229 -12.04 9.27 8.71
CA VAL A 229 -11.15 8.19 8.25
C VAL A 229 -10.15 7.73 9.33
N GLY A 230 -9.83 8.58 10.29
CA GLY A 230 -8.96 8.23 11.43
C GLY A 230 -9.50 7.10 12.29
N ASN A 231 -10.83 6.93 12.36
CA ASN A 231 -11.45 5.84 13.10
C ASN A 231 -11.74 4.65 12.17
N VAL A 232 -11.12 3.49 12.46
CA VAL A 232 -11.28 2.24 11.69
C VAL A 232 -12.70 1.69 11.63
N ARG A 233 -13.59 2.12 12.53
CA ARG A 233 -14.99 1.72 12.53
C ARG A 233 -15.82 2.42 11.46
N ASN A 234 -15.35 3.56 10.97
CA ASN A 234 -15.99 4.24 9.84
C ASN A 234 -15.56 3.57 8.55
N ASN A 235 -16.52 3.10 7.77
CA ASN A 235 -16.27 2.36 6.53
C ASN A 235 -17.41 2.61 5.54
N ASP A 236 -17.41 3.77 4.92
CA ASP A 236 -18.39 4.18 3.92
C ASP A 236 -17.77 5.12 2.88
N ALA A 237 -18.46 5.27 1.75
CA ALA A 237 -17.96 6.04 0.61
C ALA A 237 -17.71 7.53 0.91
N THR A 238 -18.38 8.09 1.93
CA THR A 238 -18.20 9.51 2.30
C THR A 238 -16.80 9.81 2.87
N LEU A 239 -16.03 8.78 3.23
CA LEU A 239 -14.64 8.95 3.67
C LEU A 239 -13.71 9.48 2.56
N LEU A 240 -14.10 9.32 1.29
CA LEU A 240 -13.37 9.83 0.13
C LEU A 240 -13.90 11.19 -0.35
N ALA A 241 -14.99 11.69 0.24
CA ALA A 241 -15.52 12.99 -0.14
C ALA A 241 -14.50 14.11 0.16
N PRO A 242 -14.19 14.99 -0.80
CA PRO A 242 -13.36 16.16 -0.55
C PRO A 242 -14.00 17.11 0.47
N LEU A 243 -13.15 17.82 1.22
CA LEU A 243 -13.58 18.90 2.14
C LEU A 243 -13.93 20.16 1.39
#